data_4c6700cb0fee045fe838efbbb2b4b6c3
#
_entry.id   4c6700cb0fee045fe838efbbb2b4b6c3
#
_cell.length_a   1.000
_cell.length_b   1.000
_cell.length_c   1.000
_cell.angle_alpha   90.00
_cell.angle_beta   90.00
_cell.angle_gamma   90.00
#
_symmetry.space_group_name_H-M   'P 1'
#
loop_
_entity.id
_entity.type
_entity.pdbx_description
1 polymer ?
#
loop_
_entity_poly.entity_id
_entity_poly.type
_entity_poly.pdbx_seq_one_letter_code
_entity_poly.pdbx_strand_id
1 'polypeptide(L)'
;MKKFVKGVRFAPKNYSDEVEAKIQHYKREGYKLPSRHLLRTEEQLAGIRESARINTALLDYISENIREGMSTAEIDHMVYCFTTDHDAIPAPFLYEGFPKSVCVSINDVVCHGIPSTKEFLRSGDIVNVDVSTIYKGYFSDASRMYMIGEVSPEMQRL
;
A
#
# COMPACT_ATOMS: atom_id res chain seq x y z
N MET A 1 -20.95 5.50 12.58
CA MET A 1 -21.59 4.46 11.76
C MET A 1 -20.51 3.45 11.37
N LYS A 2 -20.40 2.29 12.06
CA LYS A 2 -19.37 1.28 11.81
C LYS A 2 -19.81 0.38 10.64
N LYS A 3 -19.46 0.70 9.41
CA LYS A 3 -19.38 -0.30 8.34
C LYS A 3 -17.93 -0.75 8.23
N PHE A 4 -17.50 -1.65 9.12
CA PHE A 4 -16.35 -2.48 8.83
C PHE A 4 -16.63 -3.20 7.51
N VAL A 5 -15.75 -3.00 6.53
CA VAL A 5 -15.68 -3.89 5.38
C VAL A 5 -15.37 -5.26 5.98
N LYS A 6 -16.37 -6.15 6.04
CA LYS A 6 -16.15 -7.54 6.40
C LYS A 6 -15.10 -8.06 5.43
N GLY A 7 -13.92 -8.41 5.94
CA GLY A 7 -12.86 -8.94 5.10
C GLY A 7 -13.42 -10.03 4.21
N VAL A 8 -13.22 -9.88 2.91
CA VAL A 8 -13.64 -10.86 1.93
C VAL A 8 -12.91 -12.15 2.27
N ARG A 9 -13.62 -13.16 2.76
CA ARG A 9 -13.04 -14.48 3.04
C ARG A 9 -12.79 -15.15 1.69
N PHE A 10 -11.60 -15.00 1.17
CA PHE A 10 -11.14 -15.67 -0.03
C PHE A 10 -10.74 -17.11 0.31
N ALA A 11 -11.66 -18.01 0.17
CA ALA A 11 -11.33 -19.44 0.07
C ALA A 11 -11.80 -19.90 -1.31
N PRO A 12 -10.90 -20.02 -2.29
CA PRO A 12 -11.28 -20.65 -3.56
C PRO A 12 -11.68 -22.09 -3.25
N LYS A 13 -12.86 -22.49 -3.68
CA LYS A 13 -13.37 -23.84 -3.46
C LYS A 13 -12.67 -24.88 -4.33
N ASN A 14 -12.16 -24.48 -5.50
CA ASN A 14 -11.46 -25.37 -6.43
C ASN A 14 -10.28 -24.62 -7.09
N TYR A 15 -9.12 -25.28 -7.17
CA TYR A 15 -7.98 -24.84 -7.94
C TYR A 15 -7.99 -25.56 -9.30
N SER A 16 -7.27 -25.02 -10.29
CA SER A 16 -7.03 -25.74 -11.54
C SER A 16 -6.27 -27.05 -11.28
N ASP A 17 -6.45 -28.02 -12.15
CA ASP A 17 -5.74 -29.31 -12.06
C ASP A 17 -4.22 -29.14 -12.05
N GLU A 18 -3.72 -28.11 -12.75
CA GLU A 18 -2.29 -27.77 -12.76
C GLU A 18 -1.79 -27.31 -11.37
N VAL A 19 -2.55 -26.47 -10.67
CA VAL A 19 -2.21 -26.01 -9.32
C VAL A 19 -2.27 -27.17 -8.34
N GLU A 20 -3.28 -28.04 -8.42
CA GLU A 20 -3.38 -29.24 -7.59
C GLU A 20 -2.21 -30.20 -7.84
N ALA A 21 -1.82 -30.42 -9.09
CA ALA A 21 -0.67 -31.28 -9.44
C ALA A 21 0.64 -30.71 -8.84
N LYS A 22 0.88 -29.40 -8.92
CA LYS A 22 2.03 -28.73 -8.29
C LYS A 22 2.02 -28.90 -6.76
N ILE A 23 0.87 -28.71 -6.12
CA ILE A 23 0.72 -28.91 -4.68
C ILE A 23 1.09 -30.34 -4.28
N GLN A 24 0.60 -31.36 -5.01
CA GLN A 24 0.89 -32.75 -4.71
C GLN A 24 2.36 -33.12 -4.98
N HIS A 25 2.95 -32.53 -6.03
CA HIS A 25 4.37 -32.74 -6.32
C HIS A 25 5.24 -32.23 -5.16
N TYR A 26 5.11 -30.96 -4.76
CA TYR A 26 5.93 -30.39 -3.68
C TYR A 26 5.68 -31.03 -2.31
N LYS A 27 4.46 -31.51 -2.04
CA LYS A 27 4.19 -32.32 -0.83
C LYS A 27 4.99 -33.61 -0.80
N ARG A 28 5.06 -34.34 -1.95
CA ARG A 28 5.83 -35.58 -2.05
C ARG A 28 7.33 -35.35 -1.86
N GLU A 29 7.82 -34.22 -2.34
CA GLU A 29 9.22 -33.77 -2.15
C GLU A 29 9.52 -33.29 -0.73
N GLY A 30 8.54 -33.32 0.18
CA GLY A 30 8.73 -32.91 1.59
C GLY A 30 8.70 -31.42 1.87
N TYR A 31 8.32 -30.57 0.90
CA TYR A 31 8.22 -29.15 1.11
C TYR A 31 7.05 -28.77 2.01
N LYS A 32 7.26 -27.84 2.92
CA LYS A 32 6.21 -27.20 3.71
C LYS A 32 5.48 -26.18 2.83
N LEU A 33 4.25 -26.50 2.47
CA LEU A 33 3.43 -25.64 1.62
C LEU A 33 2.65 -24.60 2.45
N PRO A 34 2.42 -23.42 1.87
CA PRO A 34 1.54 -22.42 2.48
C PRO A 34 0.10 -22.96 2.57
N SER A 35 -0.66 -22.39 3.48
CA SER A 35 -2.08 -22.74 3.61
C SER A 35 -2.84 -22.38 2.33
N ARG A 36 -3.78 -23.27 1.91
CA ARG A 36 -4.56 -23.07 0.68
C ARG A 36 -5.32 -21.75 0.63
N HIS A 37 -5.74 -21.19 1.75
CA HIS A 37 -6.43 -19.89 1.77
C HIS A 37 -5.53 -18.71 1.38
N LEU A 38 -4.21 -18.90 1.31
CA LEU A 38 -3.26 -17.90 0.80
C LEU A 38 -3.15 -17.91 -0.73
N LEU A 39 -3.59 -19.00 -1.38
CA LEU A 39 -3.61 -19.06 -2.85
C LEU A 39 -4.78 -18.22 -3.40
N ARG A 40 -4.55 -17.58 -4.52
CA ARG A 40 -5.53 -16.72 -5.19
C ARG A 40 -5.95 -17.29 -6.53
N THR A 41 -7.22 -17.12 -6.88
CA THR A 41 -7.73 -17.41 -8.22
C THR A 41 -7.37 -16.29 -9.19
N GLU A 42 -7.48 -16.54 -10.51
CA GLU A 42 -7.26 -15.50 -11.52
C GLU A 42 -8.22 -14.31 -11.36
N GLU A 43 -9.46 -14.55 -10.97
CA GLU A 43 -10.43 -13.49 -10.67
C GLU A 43 -9.97 -12.63 -9.49
N GLN A 44 -9.47 -13.27 -8.42
CA GLN A 44 -8.93 -12.55 -7.27
C GLN A 44 -7.66 -11.77 -7.61
N LEU A 45 -6.78 -12.34 -8.44
CA LEU A 45 -5.59 -11.66 -8.94
C LEU A 45 -5.95 -10.46 -9.80
N ALA A 46 -6.98 -10.59 -10.65
CA ALA A 46 -7.49 -9.46 -11.44
C ALA A 46 -7.99 -8.32 -10.54
N GLY A 47 -8.77 -8.63 -9.49
CA GLY A 47 -9.22 -7.63 -8.52
C GLY A 47 -8.07 -6.95 -7.76
N ILE A 48 -7.05 -7.70 -7.36
CA ILE A 48 -5.84 -7.15 -6.73
C ILE A 48 -5.10 -6.22 -7.70
N ARG A 49 -4.98 -6.60 -8.98
CA ARG A 49 -4.35 -5.77 -10.02
C ARG A 49 -5.11 -4.46 -10.25
N GLU A 50 -6.45 -4.46 -10.20
CA GLU A 50 -7.25 -3.23 -10.30
C GLU A 50 -6.97 -2.29 -9.11
N SER A 51 -6.95 -2.80 -7.88
CA SER A 51 -6.57 -2.03 -6.70
C SER A 51 -5.13 -1.49 -6.84
N ALA A 52 -4.20 -2.32 -7.31
CA ALA A 52 -2.80 -1.94 -7.50
C ALA A 52 -2.60 -0.83 -8.55
N ARG A 53 -3.43 -0.77 -9.59
CA ARG A 53 -3.39 0.33 -10.57
C ARG A 53 -3.71 1.67 -9.94
N ILE A 54 -4.73 1.72 -9.08
CA ILE A 54 -5.09 2.94 -8.32
C ILE A 54 -3.93 3.32 -7.40
N ASN A 55 -3.39 2.35 -6.68
CA ASN A 55 -2.29 2.56 -5.75
C ASN A 55 -1.02 3.09 -6.44
N THR A 56 -0.67 2.54 -7.60
CA THR A 56 0.47 3.00 -8.40
C THR A 56 0.24 4.40 -8.96
N ALA A 57 -0.95 4.68 -9.50
CA ALA A 57 -1.32 6.01 -10.00
C ALA A 57 -1.28 7.07 -8.88
N LEU A 58 -1.67 6.69 -7.66
CA LEU A 58 -1.56 7.56 -6.49
C LEU A 58 -0.09 7.90 -6.18
N LEU A 59 0.83 6.94 -6.22
CA LEU A 59 2.25 7.19 -6.02
C LEU A 59 2.84 8.09 -7.11
N ASP A 60 2.38 7.95 -8.36
CA ASP A 60 2.76 8.83 -9.46
C ASP A 60 2.23 10.26 -9.23
N TYR A 61 0.96 10.38 -8.83
CA TYR A 61 0.35 11.67 -8.48
C TYR A 61 1.10 12.38 -7.33
N ILE A 62 1.51 11.64 -6.31
CA ILE A 62 2.33 12.19 -5.22
C ILE A 62 3.68 12.67 -5.76
N SER A 63 4.31 11.89 -6.65
CA SER A 63 5.59 12.25 -7.28
C SER A 63 5.55 13.60 -8.01
N GLU A 64 4.43 13.90 -8.65
CA GLU A 64 4.22 15.14 -9.41
C GLU A 64 3.91 16.35 -8.50
N ASN A 65 3.47 16.11 -7.27
CA ASN A 65 2.96 17.16 -6.39
C ASN A 65 3.77 17.40 -5.12
N ILE A 66 4.54 16.42 -4.67
CA ILE A 66 5.35 16.51 -3.45
C ILE A 66 6.48 17.54 -3.62
N ARG A 67 6.66 18.43 -2.64
CA ARG A 67 7.67 19.48 -2.71
C ARG A 67 8.08 19.97 -1.32
N GLU A 68 9.20 20.64 -1.26
CA GLU A 68 9.65 21.36 -0.08
C GLU A 68 8.58 22.30 0.46
N GLY A 69 8.49 22.40 1.77
CA GLY A 69 7.52 23.24 2.50
C GLY A 69 6.14 22.63 2.67
N MET A 70 5.84 21.50 2.03
CA MET A 70 4.60 20.77 2.33
C MET A 70 4.64 20.18 3.73
N SER A 71 3.51 20.23 4.43
CA SER A 71 3.33 19.42 5.63
C SER A 71 3.00 17.97 5.28
N THR A 72 3.35 17.02 6.15
CA THR A 72 2.96 15.62 5.98
C THR A 72 1.43 15.44 6.02
N ALA A 73 0.69 16.35 6.68
CA ALA A 73 -0.77 16.37 6.64
C ALA A 73 -1.34 16.76 5.27
N GLU A 74 -0.66 17.59 4.47
CA GLU A 74 -1.08 17.88 3.09
C GLU A 74 -0.91 16.64 2.20
N ILE A 75 0.14 15.85 2.42
CA ILE A 75 0.31 14.55 1.74
C ILE A 75 -0.84 13.60 2.11
N ASP A 76 -1.20 13.49 3.39
CA ASP A 76 -2.34 12.70 3.85
C ASP A 76 -3.65 13.13 3.18
N HIS A 77 -3.87 14.44 3.05
CA HIS A 77 -5.05 14.97 2.38
C HIS A 77 -5.08 14.62 0.88
N MET A 78 -3.95 14.74 0.19
CA MET A 78 -3.83 14.33 -1.21
C MET A 78 -4.15 12.84 -1.40
N VAL A 79 -3.61 11.98 -0.52
CA VAL A 79 -3.87 10.53 -0.55
C VAL A 79 -5.35 10.24 -0.32
N TYR A 80 -5.95 10.88 0.66
CA TYR A 80 -7.37 10.71 0.95
C TYR A 80 -8.25 11.09 -0.24
N CYS A 81 -8.05 12.30 -0.78
CA CYS A 81 -8.83 12.80 -1.91
C CYS A 81 -8.65 11.92 -3.16
N PHE A 82 -7.41 11.65 -3.56
CA PHE A 82 -7.14 10.81 -4.73
C PHE A 82 -7.79 9.43 -4.63
N THR A 83 -7.64 8.78 -3.47
CA THR A 83 -8.18 7.43 -3.25
C THR A 83 -9.71 7.42 -3.30
N THR A 84 -10.36 8.40 -2.66
CA THR A 84 -11.83 8.51 -2.65
C THR A 84 -12.41 8.91 -4.00
N ASP A 85 -11.73 9.75 -4.76
CA ASP A 85 -12.12 10.15 -6.13
C ASP A 85 -12.06 8.97 -7.12
N HIS A 86 -11.33 7.91 -6.77
CA HIS A 86 -11.27 6.65 -7.53
C HIS A 86 -12.18 5.55 -6.97
N ASP A 87 -13.21 5.90 -6.18
CA ASP A 87 -14.12 4.96 -5.53
C ASP A 87 -13.41 3.90 -4.67
N ALA A 88 -12.22 4.24 -4.15
CA ALA A 88 -11.41 3.37 -3.31
C ALA A 88 -11.36 3.90 -1.86
N ILE A 89 -10.80 3.10 -0.97
CA ILE A 89 -10.68 3.43 0.46
C ILE A 89 -9.20 3.37 0.84
N PRO A 90 -8.64 4.41 1.50
CA PRO A 90 -7.32 4.32 2.11
C PRO A 90 -7.35 3.26 3.23
N ALA A 91 -6.62 2.17 3.06
CA ALA A 91 -6.69 1.04 3.99
C ALA A 91 -6.22 1.37 5.42
N PRO A 92 -5.22 2.26 5.64
CA PRO A 92 -4.79 2.62 6.99
C PRO A 92 -5.84 3.39 7.79
N PHE A 93 -6.75 4.11 7.10
CA PHE A 93 -7.67 5.02 7.75
C PHE A 93 -8.60 4.29 8.73
N LEU A 94 -8.46 4.61 10.02
CA LEU A 94 -9.16 4.00 11.15
C LEU A 94 -8.86 2.50 11.38
N TYR A 95 -7.85 1.94 10.70
CA TYR A 95 -7.39 0.58 10.98
C TYR A 95 -6.66 0.56 12.33
N GLU A 96 -7.13 -0.27 13.25
CA GLU A 96 -6.59 -0.38 14.63
C GLU A 96 -6.38 0.97 15.35
N GLY A 97 -7.18 1.97 14.98
CA GLY A 97 -7.12 3.31 15.56
C GLY A 97 -6.12 4.27 14.87
N PHE A 98 -5.48 3.86 13.76
CA PHE A 98 -4.61 4.75 12.99
C PHE A 98 -5.41 5.93 12.43
N PRO A 99 -5.02 7.19 12.69
CA PRO A 99 -5.89 8.35 12.46
C PRO A 99 -5.81 8.95 11.05
N LYS A 100 -4.98 8.37 10.17
CA LYS A 100 -4.58 8.94 8.88
C LYS A 100 -4.77 7.98 7.72
N SER A 101 -4.68 8.48 6.49
CA SER A 101 -4.89 7.70 5.26
C SER A 101 -3.63 7.08 4.69
N VAL A 102 -2.47 7.49 5.20
CA VAL A 102 -1.15 7.14 4.69
C VAL A 102 -0.13 7.18 5.81
N CYS A 103 0.95 6.42 5.70
CA CYS A 103 2.14 6.62 6.53
C CYS A 103 3.15 7.48 5.77
N VAL A 104 3.66 8.53 6.42
CA VAL A 104 4.70 9.41 5.89
C VAL A 104 5.88 9.41 6.84
N SER A 105 7.00 8.85 6.41
CA SER A 105 8.18 8.65 7.24
C SER A 105 9.36 9.44 6.67
N ILE A 106 9.86 10.42 7.44
CA ILE A 106 10.94 11.33 7.02
C ILE A 106 12.24 10.88 7.67
N ASN A 107 13.31 10.80 6.88
CA ASN A 107 14.68 10.53 7.30
C ASN A 107 14.82 9.28 8.20
N ASP A 108 15.02 9.46 9.49
CA ASP A 108 15.26 8.41 10.50
C ASP A 108 13.99 7.71 11.01
N VAL A 109 12.81 8.18 10.60
CA VAL A 109 11.56 7.49 10.88
C VAL A 109 11.46 6.26 9.99
N VAL A 110 11.64 5.07 10.57
CA VAL A 110 11.74 3.80 9.82
C VAL A 110 10.45 3.44 9.09
N CYS A 111 9.29 3.57 9.77
CA CYS A 111 7.96 3.26 9.21
C CYS A 111 6.85 3.87 10.07
N HIS A 112 5.62 3.84 9.54
CA HIS A 112 4.39 4.25 10.22
C HIS A 112 4.38 5.68 10.75
N GLY A 113 5.14 6.60 10.11
CA GLY A 113 5.09 8.02 10.43
C GLY A 113 3.65 8.55 10.30
N ILE A 114 3.16 9.23 11.35
CA ILE A 114 1.78 9.74 11.40
C ILE A 114 1.77 11.17 10.83
N PRO A 115 1.10 11.43 9.71
CA PRO A 115 0.99 12.76 9.13
C PRO A 115 0.53 13.84 10.11
N SER A 116 1.25 14.98 10.12
CA SER A 116 1.08 16.08 11.04
C SER A 116 1.09 17.45 10.33
N THR A 117 0.30 18.39 10.82
CA THR A 117 0.32 19.80 10.38
C THR A 117 1.53 20.57 10.89
N LYS A 118 2.37 19.95 11.73
CA LYS A 118 3.55 20.57 12.35
C LYS A 118 4.87 20.05 11.77
N GLU A 119 4.81 19.05 10.92
CA GLU A 119 5.97 18.42 10.30
C GLU A 119 6.00 18.78 8.81
N PHE A 120 7.06 19.46 8.39
CA PHE A 120 7.21 20.01 7.04
C PHE A 120 8.43 19.43 6.35
N LEU A 121 8.29 19.16 5.05
CA LEU A 121 9.36 18.69 4.19
C LEU A 121 10.38 19.81 3.94
N ARG A 122 11.66 19.46 3.98
CA ARG A 122 12.80 20.38 3.77
C ARG A 122 13.71 19.85 2.68
N SER A 123 14.41 20.73 1.99
CA SER A 123 15.47 20.33 1.08
C SER A 123 16.50 19.46 1.81
N GLY A 124 16.87 18.33 1.22
CA GLY A 124 17.75 17.33 1.82
C GLY A 124 17.02 16.14 2.45
N ASP A 125 15.70 16.23 2.67
CA ASP A 125 14.93 15.12 3.22
C ASP A 125 14.74 13.98 2.20
N ILE A 126 14.74 12.75 2.69
CA ILE A 126 14.18 11.59 2.03
C ILE A 126 12.87 11.23 2.74
N VAL A 127 11.84 10.95 1.97
CA VAL A 127 10.48 10.75 2.49
C VAL A 127 9.91 9.47 1.92
N ASN A 128 9.65 8.48 2.78
CA ASN A 128 8.87 7.32 2.41
C ASN A 128 7.38 7.63 2.55
N VAL A 129 6.64 7.50 1.47
CA VAL A 129 5.18 7.57 1.48
C VAL A 129 4.65 6.16 1.19
N ASP A 130 3.97 5.60 2.17
CA ASP A 130 3.49 4.22 2.17
C ASP A 130 1.96 4.21 2.11
N VAL A 131 1.44 3.77 0.96
CA VAL A 131 0.03 3.82 0.60
C VAL A 131 -0.56 2.42 0.46
N SER A 132 -1.67 2.19 1.13
CA SER A 132 -2.45 0.96 0.99
C SER A 132 -3.87 1.31 0.55
N THR A 133 -4.36 0.65 -0.49
CA THR A 133 -5.65 0.95 -1.12
C THR A 133 -6.58 -0.27 -1.07
N ILE A 134 -7.86 -0.03 -0.78
CA ILE A 134 -8.92 -1.04 -0.90
C ILE A 134 -9.83 -0.62 -2.04
N TYR A 135 -9.91 -1.41 -3.10
CA TYR A 135 -10.84 -1.21 -4.20
C TYR A 135 -11.69 -2.46 -4.41
N LYS A 136 -13.02 -2.31 -4.35
CA LYS A 136 -13.98 -3.42 -4.46
C LYS A 136 -13.67 -4.61 -3.54
N GLY A 137 -13.09 -4.33 -2.35
CA GLY A 137 -12.72 -5.33 -1.36
C GLY A 137 -11.34 -5.98 -1.57
N TYR A 138 -10.60 -5.61 -2.62
CA TYR A 138 -9.23 -6.06 -2.87
C TYR A 138 -8.22 -5.05 -2.37
N PHE A 139 -7.18 -5.55 -1.71
CA PHE A 139 -6.11 -4.74 -1.16
C PHE A 139 -4.93 -4.67 -2.10
N SER A 140 -4.29 -3.51 -2.14
CA SER A 140 -2.96 -3.30 -2.69
C SER A 140 -2.16 -2.43 -1.75
N ASP A 141 -0.85 -2.61 -1.75
CA ASP A 141 0.06 -1.95 -0.85
C ASP A 141 1.38 -1.70 -1.57
N ALA A 142 1.91 -0.49 -1.46
CA ALA A 142 3.20 -0.10 -2.00
C ALA A 142 3.71 1.20 -1.37
N SER A 143 5.01 1.34 -1.26
CA SER A 143 5.62 2.59 -0.86
C SER A 143 6.61 3.10 -1.91
N ARG A 144 6.90 4.39 -1.84
CA ARG A 144 7.92 5.03 -2.67
C ARG A 144 8.71 6.03 -1.84
N MET A 145 10.02 6.04 -2.06
CA MET A 145 10.91 7.04 -1.51
C MET A 145 10.96 8.27 -2.41
N TYR A 146 10.80 9.45 -1.85
CA TYR A 146 10.89 10.73 -2.53
C TYR A 146 12.05 11.53 -1.97
N MET A 147 12.81 12.15 -2.85
CA MET A 147 13.89 13.06 -2.51
C MET A 147 13.39 14.49 -2.61
N ILE A 148 13.57 15.27 -1.57
CA ILE A 148 13.11 16.66 -1.49
C ILE A 148 14.29 17.62 -1.71
N GLY A 149 14.24 18.39 -2.79
CA GLY A 149 15.32 19.32 -3.14
C GLY A 149 16.66 18.61 -3.38
N GLU A 150 17.75 19.16 -2.86
CA GLU A 150 19.10 18.60 -3.02
C GLU A 150 19.40 17.61 -1.89
N VAL A 151 19.41 16.33 -2.23
CA VAL A 151 19.71 15.22 -1.33
C VAL A 151 21.14 14.74 -1.55
N SER A 152 21.85 14.42 -0.47
CA SER A 152 23.25 13.96 -0.57
C SER A 152 23.40 12.67 -1.39
N PRO A 153 24.54 12.47 -2.08
CA PRO A 153 24.78 11.24 -2.86
C PRO A 153 24.75 9.96 -2.02
N GLU A 154 24.98 10.07 -0.72
CA GLU A 154 24.90 8.95 0.22
C GLU A 154 23.44 8.54 0.44
N MET A 155 22.56 9.50 0.70
CA MET A 155 21.11 9.27 0.89
C MET A 155 20.42 8.82 -0.41
N GLN A 156 20.91 9.25 -1.58
CA GLN A 156 20.36 8.81 -2.88
C GLN A 156 20.61 7.34 -3.18
N ARG A 157 21.54 6.67 -2.46
CA ARG A 157 21.85 5.25 -2.64
C ARG A 157 21.07 4.32 -1.72
N LEU A 158 20.33 4.87 -0.78
CA LEU A 158 19.40 4.10 0.06
C LEU A 158 18.13 3.75 -0.71
#